data_a3ba545db3fde258d75951ffe960a69b
#
_entry.id   a3ba545db3fde258d75951ffe960a69b
#
_cell.length_a   1.000
_cell.length_b   1.000
_cell.length_c   1.000
_cell.angle_alpha   90.00
_cell.angle_beta   90.00
_cell.angle_gamma   90.00
#
_symmetry.space_group_name_H-M   'P 1'
#
loop_
_entity.id
_entity.type
_entity.pdbx_description
1 polymer ?
#
loop_
_entity_poly.entity_id
_entity_poly.type
_entity_poly.pdbx_seq_one_letter_code
_entity_poly.pdbx_strand_id
1 'polypeptide(L)'
;YKRVANPLNGVGRVLLVHRTKGLLTRLNSMKNHTKLCHGDYCPDNIIVTADAKGNIKEITAVDWVHATQGNASADIANTFLLLKLQFGDKSDIPEKYINAFCELTNTKRSYVNEWLPLVAAARLTKNKEEEKELLEQWINVVDFQ
;
A
#
# COMPACT_ATOMS: atom_id res chain seq x y z
N TYR A 1 -32.34 -15.45 -15.18
CA TYR A 1 -31.08 -15.51 -14.40
C TYR A 1 -30.16 -16.51 -15.08
N LYS A 2 -29.23 -16.01 -15.93
CA LYS A 2 -28.11 -16.80 -16.44
C LYS A 2 -27.09 -16.97 -15.29
N ARG A 3 -26.91 -18.20 -14.81
CA ARG A 3 -25.79 -18.57 -13.97
C ARG A 3 -24.51 -18.32 -14.79
N VAL A 4 -23.75 -17.29 -14.41
CA VAL A 4 -22.37 -17.13 -14.88
C VAL A 4 -21.60 -18.29 -14.27
N ALA A 5 -21.12 -19.20 -15.10
CA ALA A 5 -20.25 -20.30 -14.67
C ALA A 5 -19.01 -19.68 -14.01
N ASN A 6 -18.77 -20.04 -12.75
CA ASN A 6 -17.63 -19.56 -11.98
C ASN A 6 -16.36 -20.20 -12.59
N PRO A 7 -15.43 -19.41 -13.20
CA PRO A 7 -14.32 -19.95 -13.98
C PRO A 7 -13.17 -20.53 -13.14
N LEU A 8 -13.31 -20.51 -11.81
CA LEU A 8 -12.30 -21.12 -10.93
C LEU A 8 -12.60 -22.61 -10.75
N ASN A 9 -11.79 -23.45 -11.42
CA ASN A 9 -11.74 -24.88 -11.13
C ASN A 9 -11.33 -25.10 -9.65
N GLY A 10 -11.51 -26.31 -9.11
CA GLY A 10 -11.27 -26.60 -7.69
C GLY A 10 -9.90 -26.17 -7.17
N VAL A 11 -8.86 -26.22 -8.02
CA VAL A 11 -7.49 -25.78 -7.70
C VAL A 11 -7.41 -24.27 -7.48
N GLY A 12 -8.04 -23.47 -8.32
CA GLY A 12 -8.08 -22.01 -8.16
C GLY A 12 -8.79 -21.57 -6.88
N ARG A 13 -9.84 -22.28 -6.47
CA ARG A 13 -10.53 -22.04 -5.18
C ARG A 13 -9.65 -22.36 -3.98
N VAL A 14 -8.92 -23.46 -4.01
CA VAL A 14 -8.01 -23.86 -2.92
C VAL A 14 -6.88 -22.84 -2.78
N LEU A 15 -6.27 -22.41 -3.88
CA LEU A 15 -5.22 -21.39 -3.88
C LEU A 15 -5.73 -20.03 -3.34
N LEU A 16 -6.94 -19.61 -3.73
CA LEU A 16 -7.54 -18.38 -3.22
C LEU A 16 -7.78 -18.44 -1.70
N VAL A 17 -8.29 -19.57 -1.20
CA VAL A 17 -8.52 -19.80 0.24
C VAL A 17 -7.21 -19.79 1.01
N HIS A 18 -6.16 -20.45 0.51
CA HIS A 18 -4.83 -20.44 1.15
C HIS A 18 -4.22 -19.05 1.21
N ARG A 19 -4.26 -18.27 0.12
CA ARG A 19 -3.80 -16.88 0.08
C ARG A 19 -4.54 -16.01 1.09
N THR A 20 -5.87 -16.07 1.11
CA THR A 20 -6.68 -15.29 2.05
C THR A 20 -6.32 -15.64 3.48
N LYS A 21 -6.16 -16.93 3.80
CA LYS A 21 -5.78 -17.39 5.14
C LYS A 21 -4.38 -16.88 5.54
N GLY A 22 -3.40 -16.92 4.62
CA GLY A 22 -2.05 -16.39 4.85
C GLY A 22 -2.06 -14.89 5.14
N LEU A 23 -2.78 -14.10 4.34
CA LEU A 23 -2.91 -12.64 4.55
C LEU A 23 -3.60 -12.32 5.88
N LEU A 24 -4.68 -13.03 6.26
CA LEU A 24 -5.35 -12.85 7.54
C LEU A 24 -4.44 -13.23 8.72
N THR A 25 -3.69 -14.31 8.62
CA THR A 25 -2.72 -14.71 9.64
C THR A 25 -1.65 -13.62 9.82
N ARG A 26 -1.11 -13.10 8.72
CA ARG A 26 -0.16 -11.99 8.74
C ARG A 26 -0.77 -10.75 9.37
N LEU A 27 -1.96 -10.34 8.94
CA LEU A 27 -2.64 -9.16 9.49
C LEU A 27 -2.83 -9.29 11.02
N ASN A 28 -3.24 -10.46 11.49
CA ASN A 28 -3.41 -10.73 12.92
C ASN A 28 -2.10 -10.71 13.73
N SER A 29 -0.96 -10.95 13.07
CA SER A 29 0.37 -10.87 13.71
C SER A 29 0.93 -9.45 13.77
N MET A 30 0.37 -8.52 12.99
CA MET A 30 0.85 -7.14 12.95
C MET A 30 0.50 -6.39 14.23
N LYS A 31 1.41 -5.52 14.67
CA LYS A 31 1.19 -4.71 15.88
C LYS A 31 0.09 -3.67 15.66
N ASN A 32 -0.80 -3.58 16.62
CA ASN A 32 -1.77 -2.48 16.69
C ASN A 32 -1.07 -1.20 17.14
N HIS A 33 -1.21 -0.15 16.36
CA HIS A 33 -0.75 1.19 16.69
C HIS A 33 -1.94 2.16 16.65
N THR A 34 -1.77 3.32 17.29
CA THR A 34 -2.80 4.36 17.40
C THR A 34 -2.34 5.66 16.77
N LYS A 35 -1.63 5.56 15.64
CA LYS A 35 -1.16 6.72 14.90
C LYS A 35 -2.27 7.23 13.98
N LEU A 36 -2.27 8.53 13.72
CA LEU A 36 -3.08 9.10 12.66
C LEU A 36 -2.51 8.65 11.32
N CYS A 37 -3.32 7.98 10.52
CA CYS A 37 -3.01 7.53 9.18
C CYS A 37 -3.88 8.30 8.20
N HIS A 38 -3.30 8.72 7.08
CA HIS A 38 -4.03 9.45 6.04
C HIS A 38 -4.91 8.51 5.19
N GLY A 39 -4.39 7.34 4.88
CA GLY A 39 -5.08 6.30 4.09
C GLY A 39 -5.01 6.49 2.58
N ASP A 40 -4.66 7.69 2.09
CA ASP A 40 -4.49 8.00 0.66
C ASP A 40 -3.44 9.12 0.47
N TYR A 41 -2.30 9.02 1.17
CA TYR A 41 -1.23 10.01 1.08
C TYR A 41 -0.45 9.82 -0.22
N CYS A 42 -0.73 10.64 -1.21
CA CYS A 42 -0.11 10.64 -2.54
C CYS A 42 0.14 12.08 -3.03
N PRO A 43 0.93 12.30 -4.09
CA PRO A 43 1.24 13.64 -4.58
C PRO A 43 0.02 14.50 -4.89
N ASP A 44 -1.08 13.90 -5.35
CA ASP A 44 -2.32 14.61 -5.68
C ASP A 44 -3.01 15.18 -4.44
N ASN A 45 -2.72 14.64 -3.25
CA ASN A 45 -3.25 15.07 -1.96
C ASN A 45 -2.28 15.95 -1.16
N ILE A 46 -1.29 16.58 -1.84
CA ILE A 46 -0.30 17.45 -1.22
C ILE A 46 -0.29 18.80 -1.92
N ILE A 47 -0.55 19.86 -1.16
CA ILE A 47 -0.41 21.24 -1.62
C ILE A 47 0.95 21.77 -1.15
N VAL A 48 1.73 22.27 -2.09
CA VAL A 48 3.03 22.88 -1.81
C VAL A 48 2.98 24.35 -2.16
N THR A 49 3.34 25.21 -1.22
CA THR A 49 3.56 26.64 -1.49
C THR A 49 5.07 26.93 -1.52
N ALA A 50 5.50 27.77 -2.46
CA ALA A 50 6.88 28.17 -2.62
C ALA A 50 7.03 29.70 -2.69
N ASP A 51 8.21 30.21 -2.36
CA ASP A 51 8.55 31.61 -2.57
C ASP A 51 8.89 31.91 -4.04
N ALA A 52 9.13 33.18 -4.35
CA ALA A 52 9.51 33.63 -5.69
C ALA A 52 10.83 33.01 -6.21
N LYS A 53 11.64 32.42 -5.33
CA LYS A 53 12.90 31.74 -5.66
C LYS A 53 12.74 30.23 -5.80
N GLY A 54 11.50 29.71 -5.60
CA GLY A 54 11.22 28.29 -5.68
C GLY A 54 11.50 27.50 -4.39
N ASN A 55 11.80 28.17 -3.27
CA ASN A 55 11.99 27.48 -1.99
C ASN A 55 10.62 27.12 -1.40
N ILE A 56 10.48 25.86 -0.96
CA ILE A 56 9.25 25.39 -0.32
C ILE A 56 9.05 26.14 1.01
N LYS A 57 7.86 26.77 1.15
CA LYS A 57 7.45 27.46 2.39
C LYS A 57 6.55 26.59 3.24
N GLU A 58 5.63 25.88 2.62
CA GLU A 58 4.63 25.09 3.32
C GLU A 58 4.26 23.85 2.52
N ILE A 59 3.98 22.77 3.23
CA ILE A 59 3.46 21.52 2.68
C ILE A 59 2.20 21.18 3.48
N THR A 60 1.06 21.09 2.80
CA THR A 60 -0.24 20.78 3.41
C THR A 60 -0.79 19.51 2.82
N ALA A 61 -1.06 18.51 3.67
CA ALA A 61 -1.80 17.32 3.27
C ALA A 61 -3.31 17.62 3.28
N VAL A 62 -4.00 17.25 2.22
CA VAL A 62 -5.45 17.46 2.01
C VAL A 62 -6.14 16.12 1.71
N ASP A 63 -7.47 16.12 1.68
CA ASP A 63 -8.31 14.93 1.41
C ASP A 63 -8.14 13.82 2.46
N TRP A 64 -8.45 14.14 3.69
CA TRP A 64 -8.41 13.25 4.85
C TRP A 64 -9.64 12.33 4.98
N VAL A 65 -10.40 12.14 3.90
CA VAL A 65 -11.65 11.35 3.92
C VAL A 65 -11.43 9.88 4.34
N HIS A 66 -10.22 9.36 4.11
CA HIS A 66 -9.81 8.00 4.50
C HIS A 66 -9.02 7.93 5.82
N ALA A 67 -8.95 9.05 6.55
CA ALA A 67 -8.18 9.11 7.78
C ALA A 67 -8.67 8.11 8.82
N THR A 68 -7.74 7.40 9.42
CA THR A 68 -8.00 6.40 10.45
C THR A 68 -6.96 6.44 11.55
N GLN A 69 -7.30 5.84 12.69
CA GLN A 69 -6.31 5.52 13.71
C GLN A 69 -5.74 4.12 13.43
N GLY A 70 -4.44 4.02 13.23
CA GLY A 70 -3.84 2.75 12.81
C GLY A 70 -2.32 2.69 12.92
N ASN A 71 -1.74 1.81 12.12
CA ASN A 71 -0.30 1.59 12.04
C ASN A 71 0.33 2.48 10.96
N ALA A 72 1.25 3.37 11.36
CA ALA A 72 1.92 4.27 10.43
C ALA A 72 2.68 3.52 9.32
N SER A 73 3.25 2.33 9.61
CA SER A 73 3.95 1.53 8.60
C SER A 73 3.00 0.97 7.54
N ALA A 74 1.73 0.72 7.89
CA ALA A 74 0.70 0.36 6.92
C ALA A 74 0.37 1.54 5.98
N ASP A 75 0.24 2.73 6.54
CA ASP A 75 -0.04 3.96 5.78
C ASP A 75 1.10 4.28 4.80
N ILE A 76 2.34 4.19 5.28
CA ILE A 76 3.54 4.37 4.46
C ILE A 76 3.66 3.30 3.37
N ALA A 77 3.38 2.04 3.68
CA ALA A 77 3.35 0.96 2.68
C ALA A 77 2.30 1.22 1.60
N ASN A 78 1.13 1.74 1.97
CA ASN A 78 0.10 2.15 1.02
C ASN A 78 0.59 3.29 0.12
N THR A 79 1.19 4.34 0.69
CA THR A 79 1.77 5.44 -0.09
C THR A 79 2.87 4.94 -1.02
N PHE A 80 3.76 4.07 -0.55
CA PHE A 80 4.79 3.45 -1.39
C PHE A 80 4.20 2.71 -2.58
N LEU A 81 3.12 1.94 -2.37
CA LEU A 81 2.38 1.28 -3.44
C LEU A 81 1.81 2.29 -4.45
N LEU A 82 1.16 3.36 -3.98
CA LEU A 82 0.61 4.41 -4.84
C LEU A 82 1.69 5.08 -5.69
N LEU A 83 2.84 5.38 -5.09
CA LEU A 83 3.98 5.95 -5.82
C LEU A 83 4.55 4.98 -6.86
N LYS A 84 4.62 3.68 -6.56
CA LYS A 84 5.02 2.65 -7.55
C LYS A 84 4.04 2.57 -8.72
N LEU A 85 2.75 2.62 -8.45
CA LEU A 85 1.71 2.65 -9.50
C LEU A 85 1.81 3.91 -10.37
N GLN A 86 2.09 5.06 -9.77
CA GLN A 86 2.13 6.35 -10.47
C GLN A 86 3.42 6.56 -11.28
N PHE A 87 4.58 6.22 -10.69
CA PHE A 87 5.89 6.55 -11.28
C PHE A 87 6.59 5.34 -11.93
N GLY A 88 6.11 4.12 -11.67
CA GLY A 88 6.69 2.89 -12.18
C GLY A 88 8.03 2.50 -11.54
N ASP A 89 8.61 1.40 -12.02
CA ASP A 89 9.82 0.80 -11.42
C ASP A 89 11.12 1.56 -11.73
N LYS A 90 11.13 2.40 -12.76
CA LYS A 90 12.32 3.17 -13.15
C LYS A 90 12.54 4.40 -12.28
N SER A 91 11.54 4.82 -11.51
CA SER A 91 11.63 5.98 -10.64
C SER A 91 12.20 5.59 -9.28
N ASP A 92 13.07 6.43 -8.74
CA ASP A 92 13.62 6.29 -7.38
C ASP A 92 12.76 6.97 -6.30
N ILE A 93 11.71 7.68 -6.70
CA ILE A 93 10.80 8.41 -5.80
C ILE A 93 10.20 7.50 -4.73
N PRO A 94 9.62 6.34 -5.06
CA PRO A 94 9.04 5.45 -4.06
C PRO A 94 10.08 5.00 -3.01
N GLU A 95 11.28 4.65 -3.46
CA GLU A 95 12.35 4.20 -2.58
C GLU A 95 12.87 5.33 -1.68
N LYS A 96 13.06 6.52 -2.22
CA LYS A 96 13.43 7.71 -1.43
C LYS A 96 12.42 8.02 -0.35
N TYR A 97 11.13 7.94 -0.69
CA TYR A 97 10.04 8.19 0.26
C TYR A 97 10.07 7.23 1.45
N ILE A 98 10.10 5.93 1.18
CA ILE A 98 10.03 4.93 2.25
C ILE A 98 11.32 4.90 3.08
N ASN A 99 12.48 5.17 2.47
CA ASN A 99 13.75 5.26 3.18
C ASN A 99 13.77 6.48 4.10
N ALA A 100 13.31 7.65 3.65
CA ALA A 100 13.18 8.84 4.48
C ALA A 100 12.27 8.60 5.69
N PHE A 101 11.13 7.91 5.51
CA PHE A 101 10.28 7.52 6.62
C PHE A 101 11.02 6.63 7.63
N CYS A 102 11.71 5.60 7.13
CA CYS A 102 12.44 4.66 7.99
C CYS A 102 13.52 5.37 8.83
N GLU A 103 14.25 6.28 8.22
CA GLU A 103 15.27 7.09 8.89
C GLU A 103 14.69 8.02 9.95
N LEU A 104 13.65 8.80 9.58
CA LEU A 104 13.03 9.78 10.46
C LEU A 104 12.35 9.15 11.67
N THR A 105 11.83 7.94 11.53
CA THR A 105 11.05 7.25 12.58
C THR A 105 11.81 6.13 13.28
N ASN A 106 13.04 5.85 12.85
CA ASN A 106 13.82 4.68 13.27
C ASN A 106 13.04 3.36 13.11
N THR A 107 12.25 3.27 12.03
CA THR A 107 11.48 2.07 11.70
C THR A 107 12.28 1.18 10.76
N LYS A 108 12.33 -0.12 11.05
CA LYS A 108 13.00 -1.07 10.15
C LYS A 108 12.24 -1.20 8.83
N ARG A 109 12.94 -1.12 7.71
CA ARG A 109 12.38 -1.31 6.36
C ARG A 109 11.68 -2.67 6.24
N SER A 110 12.25 -3.72 6.82
CA SER A 110 11.63 -5.05 6.83
C SER A 110 10.22 -5.05 7.41
N TYR A 111 10.00 -4.28 8.50
CA TYR A 111 8.67 -4.17 9.10
C TYR A 111 7.66 -3.45 8.19
N VAL A 112 8.09 -2.42 7.45
CA VAL A 112 7.22 -1.77 6.45
C VAL A 112 6.90 -2.75 5.32
N ASN A 113 7.90 -3.53 4.87
CA ASN A 113 7.72 -4.52 3.81
C ASN A 113 6.70 -5.62 4.17
N GLU A 114 6.55 -5.96 5.45
CA GLU A 114 5.52 -6.91 5.90
C GLU A 114 4.08 -6.42 5.63
N TRP A 115 3.88 -5.10 5.50
CA TRP A 115 2.59 -4.52 5.17
C TRP A 115 2.28 -4.51 3.67
N LEU A 116 3.28 -4.60 2.78
CA LEU A 116 3.09 -4.48 1.34
C LEU A 116 2.06 -5.48 0.77
N PRO A 117 2.11 -6.78 1.09
CA PRO A 117 1.10 -7.72 0.60
C PRO A 117 -0.31 -7.40 1.11
N LEU A 118 -0.43 -6.88 2.33
CA LEU A 118 -1.70 -6.53 2.94
C LEU A 118 -2.34 -5.31 2.27
N VAL A 119 -1.54 -4.26 2.02
CA VAL A 119 -2.04 -3.06 1.33
C VAL A 119 -2.33 -3.35 -0.15
N ALA A 120 -1.54 -4.21 -0.80
CA ALA A 120 -1.80 -4.64 -2.16
C ALA A 120 -3.11 -5.43 -2.26
N ALA A 121 -3.36 -6.34 -1.32
CA ALA A 121 -4.62 -7.09 -1.27
C ALA A 121 -5.82 -6.18 -1.01
N ALA A 122 -5.69 -5.20 -0.11
CA ALA A 122 -6.72 -4.20 0.12
C ALA A 122 -6.98 -3.34 -1.12
N ARG A 123 -5.92 -2.91 -1.84
CA ARG A 123 -6.04 -2.13 -3.09
C ARG A 123 -6.72 -2.92 -4.20
N LEU A 124 -6.47 -4.21 -4.29
CA LEU A 124 -7.07 -5.08 -5.31
C LEU A 124 -8.60 -5.07 -5.26
N THR A 125 -9.20 -4.77 -4.12
CA THR A 125 -10.67 -4.65 -3.98
C THR A 125 -11.25 -3.49 -4.77
N LYS A 126 -10.43 -2.50 -5.17
CA LYS A 126 -10.85 -1.39 -6.06
C LYS A 126 -11.05 -1.83 -7.51
N ASN A 127 -10.65 -3.05 -7.86
CA ASN A 127 -10.87 -3.73 -9.13
C ASN A 127 -10.43 -2.93 -10.37
N LYS A 128 -9.27 -2.27 -10.28
CA LYS A 128 -8.64 -1.56 -11.39
C LYS A 128 -7.75 -2.53 -12.17
N GLU A 129 -8.13 -2.83 -13.42
CA GLU A 129 -7.45 -3.85 -14.22
C GLU A 129 -5.99 -3.50 -14.50
N GLU A 130 -5.69 -2.21 -14.72
CA GLU A 130 -4.34 -1.70 -14.95
C GLU A 130 -3.38 -1.87 -13.78
N GLU A 131 -3.90 -2.00 -12.55
CA GLU A 131 -3.09 -2.17 -11.34
C GLU A 131 -2.88 -3.65 -10.96
N LYS A 132 -3.69 -4.54 -11.52
CA LYS A 132 -3.86 -5.92 -11.05
C LYS A 132 -2.57 -6.73 -11.09
N GLU A 133 -1.81 -6.67 -12.17
CA GLU A 133 -0.58 -7.43 -12.33
C GLU A 133 0.44 -7.10 -11.22
N LEU A 134 0.69 -5.82 -10.96
CA LEU A 134 1.61 -5.37 -9.91
C LEU A 134 1.11 -5.78 -8.53
N LEU A 135 -0.19 -5.61 -8.25
CA LEU A 135 -0.78 -5.98 -6.97
C LEU A 135 -0.70 -7.48 -6.71
N GLU A 136 -0.96 -8.31 -7.71
CA GLU A 136 -0.85 -9.76 -7.60
C GLU A 136 0.60 -10.21 -7.37
N GLN A 137 1.58 -9.59 -8.03
CA GLN A 137 3.00 -9.84 -7.77
C GLN A 137 3.35 -9.58 -6.31
N TRP A 138 2.91 -8.48 -5.72
CA TRP A 138 3.21 -8.13 -4.33
C TRP A 138 2.52 -9.04 -3.31
N ILE A 139 1.30 -9.49 -3.62
CA ILE A 139 0.59 -10.46 -2.79
C ILE A 139 1.30 -11.82 -2.80
N ASN A 140 1.88 -12.22 -3.95
CA ASN A 140 2.54 -13.52 -4.12
C ASN A 140 3.90 -13.63 -3.44
N VAL A 141 4.59 -12.52 -3.17
CA VAL A 141 5.88 -12.51 -2.44
C VAL A 141 5.76 -13.11 -1.03
N VAL A 142 4.53 -13.23 -0.50
CA VAL A 142 4.27 -13.82 0.83
C VAL A 142 4.51 -15.33 0.87
N ASP A 143 4.47 -16.01 -0.27
CA ASP A 143 4.55 -17.48 -0.31
C ASP A 143 5.98 -18.03 -0.32
N PHE A 144 7.02 -17.17 -0.27
CA PHE A 144 8.43 -17.57 -0.43
C PHE A 144 9.36 -17.19 0.74
N GLN A 145 8.82 -16.88 1.94
CA GLN A 145 9.65 -16.67 3.14
C GLN A 145 9.21 -17.53 4.29
#